data_eac90257bc8e98a10692b1a8de5235db
#
_entry.id   eac90257bc8e98a10692b1a8de5235db
#
_cell.length_a   1.000
_cell.length_b   1.000
_cell.length_c   1.000
_cell.angle_alpha   90.00
_cell.angle_beta   90.00
_cell.angle_gamma   90.00
#
_symmetry.space_group_name_H-M   'P 1'
#
loop_
_entity.id
_entity.type
_entity.pdbx_description
1 polymer ?
#
loop_
_entity_poly.entity_id
_entity_poly.type
_entity_poly.pdbx_seq_one_letter_code
_entity_poly.pdbx_strand_id
1 'polypeptide(L)'
;MCIRDRIQVTFWDETMVDATYQRHDPSTGFTIVKVDKSKLDEETRDGLEIAPLGSSYLVSQGDPVVAVGSPVGYSDSIAYGVVTSVTNKISALDNEYNLLTTDILGSTDGSGILVNLDGEIVGIIAQSYSAKGNNVVTGIAISQIKKLIENLSNNVSRAYIGIRGQDVTEELSDKTGIPKGVLISSVTDDSPAMMAGMKEYDVIVKLGEQKVETIKQYHEQLGKHSAGEVVTVTAMRKGAEGYAEMTFDVTLGEV
;
A
#
# COMPACT_ATOMS: atom_id res chain seq x y z
N MET A 1 20.58 -14.35 -1.78
CA MET A 1 19.93 -13.97 -0.52
C MET A 1 20.96 -13.21 0.30
N CYS A 2 20.93 -11.87 0.28
CA CYS A 2 21.80 -11.09 1.15
C CYS A 2 21.22 -11.15 2.56
N ILE A 3 21.83 -11.93 3.43
CA ILE A 3 21.55 -11.92 4.86
C ILE A 3 22.08 -10.55 5.35
N ARG A 4 21.17 -9.62 5.64
CA ARG A 4 21.50 -8.42 6.41
C ARG A 4 21.59 -8.87 7.86
N ASP A 5 22.78 -9.21 8.31
CA ASP A 5 23.03 -9.75 9.65
C ASP A 5 22.75 -8.72 10.77
N ARG A 6 22.57 -7.44 10.43
CA ARG A 6 22.38 -6.37 11.41
C ARG A 6 21.58 -5.21 10.84
N ILE A 7 20.54 -4.77 11.57
CA ILE A 7 19.79 -3.54 11.32
C ILE A 7 20.14 -2.56 12.43
N GLN A 8 20.48 -1.32 12.08
CA GLN A 8 20.78 -0.26 13.04
C GLN A 8 19.91 0.96 12.76
N VAL A 9 19.49 1.65 13.81
CA VAL A 9 18.80 2.93 13.77
C VAL A 9 19.72 3.96 14.39
N THR A 10 19.95 5.05 13.67
CA THR A 10 20.67 6.23 14.15
C THR A 10 19.63 7.30 14.49
N PHE A 11 19.70 7.83 15.69
CA PHE A 11 18.83 8.91 16.17
C PHE A 11 19.42 10.28 15.86
N TRP A 12 18.65 11.36 16.15
CA TRP A 12 19.04 12.75 15.87
C TRP A 12 20.30 13.21 16.61
N ASP A 13 20.64 12.60 17.73
CA ASP A 13 21.81 12.83 18.56
C ASP A 13 23.02 11.95 18.19
N GLU A 14 22.96 11.32 17.02
CA GLU A 14 23.93 10.36 16.49
C GLU A 14 24.02 9.04 17.28
N THR A 15 23.18 8.84 18.31
CA THR A 15 23.09 7.56 19.02
C THR A 15 22.67 6.45 18.08
N MET A 16 23.46 5.39 18.02
CA MET A 16 23.26 4.26 17.12
C MET A 16 22.93 2.99 17.90
N VAL A 17 21.80 2.37 17.65
CA VAL A 17 21.37 1.14 18.33
C VAL A 17 20.92 0.07 17.35
N ASP A 18 21.05 -1.19 17.77
CA ASP A 18 20.56 -2.33 17.00
C ASP A 18 19.05 -2.38 17.05
N ALA A 19 18.46 -2.54 15.88
CA ALA A 19 17.03 -2.76 15.71
C ALA A 19 16.75 -4.21 15.31
N THR A 20 15.54 -4.67 15.59
CA THR A 20 15.06 -5.98 15.17
C THR A 20 14.00 -5.83 14.09
N TYR A 21 14.08 -6.68 13.09
CA TYR A 21 13.02 -6.81 12.08
C TYR A 21 11.72 -7.27 12.73
N GLN A 22 10.62 -6.59 12.41
CA GLN A 22 9.29 -6.97 12.86
C GLN A 22 8.49 -7.64 11.76
N ARG A 23 8.19 -6.91 10.69
CA ARG A 23 7.42 -7.41 9.54
C ARG A 23 7.62 -6.52 8.32
N HIS A 24 7.42 -7.13 7.14
CA HIS A 24 7.48 -6.47 5.84
C HIS A 24 6.19 -6.74 5.06
N ASP A 25 5.68 -5.73 4.36
CA ASP A 25 4.62 -5.90 3.37
C ASP A 25 5.22 -5.87 1.96
N PRO A 26 5.22 -6.99 1.23
CA PRO A 26 5.87 -7.07 -0.09
C PRO A 26 5.14 -6.24 -1.15
N SER A 27 3.89 -5.88 -0.91
CA SER A 27 3.07 -5.10 -1.83
C SER A 27 3.45 -3.62 -1.87
N THR A 28 3.69 -3.03 -0.69
CA THR A 28 4.06 -1.62 -0.54
C THR A 28 5.55 -1.40 -0.34
N GLY A 29 6.30 -2.45 0.02
CA GLY A 29 7.70 -2.37 0.39
C GLY A 29 7.93 -1.86 1.82
N PHE A 30 6.87 -1.63 2.61
CA PHE A 30 7.00 -1.12 3.97
C PHE A 30 7.55 -2.20 4.91
N THR A 31 8.47 -1.78 5.75
CA THR A 31 9.09 -2.65 6.75
C THR A 31 9.05 -1.97 8.11
N ILE A 32 8.58 -2.69 9.11
CA ILE A 32 8.63 -2.26 10.51
C ILE A 32 9.86 -2.86 11.18
N VAL A 33 10.63 -2.01 11.84
CA VAL A 33 11.72 -2.39 12.71
C VAL A 33 11.44 -1.91 14.13
N LYS A 34 11.95 -2.63 15.12
CA LYS A 34 11.80 -2.31 16.55
C LYS A 34 13.15 -1.99 17.17
N VAL A 35 13.17 -0.96 17.99
CA VAL A 35 14.27 -0.62 18.87
C VAL A 35 13.83 -0.83 20.32
N ASP A 36 14.64 -1.50 21.11
CA ASP A 36 14.41 -1.66 22.54
C ASP A 36 14.78 -0.37 23.26
N LYS A 37 13.78 0.31 23.85
CA LYS A 37 14.00 1.57 24.58
C LYS A 37 14.99 1.46 25.75
N SER A 38 15.17 0.26 26.30
CA SER A 38 16.15 0.05 27.38
C SER A 38 17.60 0.17 26.92
N LYS A 39 17.85 0.10 25.60
CA LYS A 39 19.17 0.27 25.00
C LYS A 39 19.51 1.72 24.64
N LEU A 40 18.55 2.63 24.78
CA LEU A 40 18.73 4.06 24.57
C LEU A 40 19.24 4.69 25.86
N ASP A 41 20.15 5.66 25.73
CA ASP A 41 20.48 6.51 26.84
C ASP A 41 19.28 7.40 27.26
N GLU A 42 19.43 8.12 28.36
CA GLU A 42 18.34 8.91 28.93
C GLU A 42 17.97 10.09 28.01
N GLU A 43 18.96 10.74 27.41
CA GLU A 43 18.76 11.90 26.52
C GLU A 43 18.00 11.51 25.25
N THR A 44 18.46 10.46 24.56
CA THR A 44 17.77 9.92 23.36
C THR A 44 16.36 9.46 23.69
N ARG A 45 16.19 8.69 24.79
CA ARG A 45 14.91 8.15 25.18
C ARG A 45 13.87 9.20 25.52
N ASP A 46 14.29 10.24 26.28
CA ASP A 46 13.39 11.29 26.75
C ASP A 46 13.05 12.31 25.65
N GLY A 47 13.92 12.43 24.63
CA GLY A 47 13.67 13.22 23.42
C GLY A 47 12.81 12.53 22.35
N LEU A 48 12.39 11.26 22.54
CA LEU A 48 11.53 10.56 21.57
C LEU A 48 10.13 11.16 21.53
N GLU A 49 9.74 11.64 20.37
CA GLU A 49 8.37 12.07 20.10
C GLU A 49 7.69 11.13 19.11
N ILE A 50 6.37 10.96 19.27
CA ILE A 50 5.57 10.17 18.35
C ILE A 50 5.09 11.08 17.22
N ALA A 51 5.48 10.80 15.99
CA ALA A 51 5.01 11.54 14.83
C ALA A 51 3.50 11.30 14.62
N PRO A 52 2.67 12.37 14.61
CA PRO A 52 1.23 12.23 14.45
C PRO A 52 0.90 11.83 13.00
N LEU A 53 0.00 10.84 12.85
CA LEU A 53 -0.55 10.46 11.56
C LEU A 53 -1.78 11.31 11.25
N GLY A 54 -1.63 12.24 10.32
CA GLY A 54 -2.68 13.12 9.82
C GLY A 54 -3.77 12.40 9.01
N SER A 55 -4.59 13.17 8.31
CA SER A 55 -5.62 12.65 7.40
C SER A 55 -5.33 13.06 5.96
N SER A 56 -4.93 12.09 5.13
CA SER A 56 -4.74 12.34 3.70
C SER A 56 -6.06 12.57 2.95
N TYR A 57 -7.21 12.33 3.56
CA TYR A 57 -8.52 12.68 2.99
C TYR A 57 -8.81 14.19 3.03
N LEU A 58 -8.09 14.93 3.87
CA LEU A 58 -8.20 16.38 3.97
C LEU A 58 -7.21 17.11 3.07
N VAL A 59 -6.25 16.38 2.48
CA VAL A 59 -5.25 16.95 1.59
C VAL A 59 -5.86 17.24 0.23
N SER A 60 -5.64 18.45 -0.25
CA SER A 60 -6.11 18.94 -1.55
C SER A 60 -4.95 19.32 -2.46
N GLN A 61 -5.23 19.38 -3.76
CA GLN A 61 -4.29 19.92 -4.73
C GLN A 61 -3.99 21.39 -4.43
N GLY A 62 -2.71 21.74 -4.38
CA GLY A 62 -2.22 23.04 -3.98
C GLY A 62 -1.81 23.18 -2.52
N ASP A 63 -2.13 22.18 -1.67
CA ASP A 63 -1.72 22.23 -0.26
C ASP A 63 -0.19 22.09 -0.14
N PRO A 64 0.42 22.88 0.74
CA PRO A 64 1.85 22.80 1.00
C PRO A 64 2.20 21.51 1.76
N VAL A 65 3.33 20.92 1.38
CA VAL A 65 3.89 19.74 2.03
C VAL A 65 5.39 19.83 2.15
N VAL A 66 5.93 19.19 3.19
CA VAL A 66 7.36 19.03 3.43
C VAL A 66 7.71 17.55 3.29
N ALA A 67 8.67 17.24 2.43
CA ALA A 67 9.25 15.90 2.33
C ALA A 67 10.46 15.81 3.26
N VAL A 68 10.47 14.83 4.16
CA VAL A 68 11.50 14.64 5.19
C VAL A 68 12.05 13.22 5.09
N GLY A 69 13.39 13.10 5.19
CA GLY A 69 14.10 11.82 5.15
C GLY A 69 15.19 11.82 4.10
N SER A 70 15.00 11.13 2.99
CA SER A 70 15.93 11.12 1.84
C SER A 70 15.20 11.37 0.52
N PRO A 71 14.31 12.38 0.41
CA PRO A 71 13.51 12.60 -0.78
C PRO A 71 14.34 12.87 -2.04
N VAL A 72 15.49 13.50 -1.88
CA VAL A 72 16.42 13.86 -2.97
C VAL A 72 17.61 12.91 -3.09
N GLY A 73 17.59 11.78 -2.38
CA GLY A 73 18.65 10.75 -2.42
C GLY A 73 19.79 10.97 -1.41
N TYR A 74 19.74 12.01 -0.60
CA TYR A 74 20.66 12.26 0.51
C TYR A 74 19.92 12.11 1.82
N SER A 75 20.52 11.38 2.79
CA SER A 75 19.99 11.25 4.15
C SER A 75 19.83 12.63 4.80
N ASP A 76 18.85 12.75 5.71
CA ASP A 76 18.55 13.96 6.48
C ASP A 76 18.22 15.18 5.61
N SER A 77 17.71 14.94 4.41
CA SER A 77 17.29 16.01 3.53
C SER A 77 15.83 16.39 3.75
N ILE A 78 15.56 17.68 3.57
CA ILE A 78 14.21 18.25 3.63
C ILE A 78 13.97 18.98 2.32
N ALA A 79 12.79 18.75 1.74
CA ALA A 79 12.35 19.47 0.55
C ALA A 79 10.91 19.98 0.76
N TYR A 80 10.61 21.16 0.24
CA TYR A 80 9.31 21.81 0.35
C TYR A 80 8.67 21.97 -1.02
N GLY A 81 7.37 21.79 -1.08
CA GLY A 81 6.58 22.01 -2.28
C GLY A 81 5.08 21.92 -2.01
N VAL A 82 4.31 21.67 -3.06
CA VAL A 82 2.86 21.54 -2.99
C VAL A 82 2.38 20.22 -3.58
N VAL A 83 1.23 19.74 -3.10
CA VAL A 83 0.54 18.60 -3.69
C VAL A 83 -0.02 18.98 -5.05
N THR A 84 0.39 18.29 -6.09
CA THR A 84 -0.08 18.53 -7.48
C THR A 84 -1.21 17.58 -7.88
N SER A 85 -1.33 16.41 -7.23
CA SER A 85 -2.40 15.46 -7.49
C SER A 85 -2.67 14.58 -6.27
N VAL A 86 -3.96 14.29 -6.02
CA VAL A 86 -4.45 13.36 -4.99
C VAL A 86 -5.28 12.22 -5.61
N THR A 87 -5.42 12.20 -6.94
CA THR A 87 -6.31 11.26 -7.66
C THR A 87 -5.60 10.08 -8.29
N ASN A 88 -4.27 10.15 -8.38
CA ASN A 88 -3.48 9.03 -8.88
C ASN A 88 -3.60 7.84 -7.93
N LYS A 89 -3.62 6.64 -8.52
CA LYS A 89 -3.79 5.40 -7.77
C LYS A 89 -2.77 4.35 -8.21
N ILE A 90 -2.43 3.47 -7.31
CA ILE A 90 -1.65 2.26 -7.60
C ILE A 90 -2.43 1.03 -7.23
N SER A 91 -2.41 0.03 -8.12
CA SER A 91 -2.87 -1.30 -7.80
C SER A 91 -1.80 -2.04 -7.01
N ALA A 92 -2.14 -2.42 -5.79
CA ALA A 92 -1.32 -3.22 -4.88
C ALA A 92 -1.85 -4.66 -4.81
N LEU A 93 -1.22 -5.51 -4.03
CA LEU A 93 -1.70 -6.87 -3.80
C LEU A 93 -3.03 -6.83 -3.03
N ASP A 94 -4.10 -7.29 -3.67
CA ASP A 94 -5.46 -7.32 -3.14
C ASP A 94 -6.01 -5.97 -2.64
N ASN A 95 -5.45 -4.86 -3.14
CA ASN A 95 -5.85 -3.51 -2.75
C ASN A 95 -5.46 -2.47 -3.80
N GLU A 96 -5.90 -1.23 -3.58
CA GLU A 96 -5.52 -0.03 -4.32
C GLU A 96 -5.24 1.10 -3.35
N TYR A 97 -4.18 1.87 -3.59
CA TYR A 97 -3.84 3.02 -2.76
C TYR A 97 -3.81 4.30 -3.59
N ASN A 98 -4.30 5.39 -3.02
CA ASN A 98 -4.14 6.71 -3.59
C ASN A 98 -2.71 7.21 -3.38
N LEU A 99 -2.21 7.96 -4.36
CA LEU A 99 -0.94 8.63 -4.31
C LEU A 99 -1.12 10.12 -4.11
N LEU A 100 -0.27 10.69 -3.27
CA LEU A 100 -0.02 12.12 -3.21
C LEU A 100 1.18 12.42 -4.11
N THR A 101 0.96 13.11 -5.22
CA THR A 101 2.04 13.56 -6.11
C THR A 101 2.33 15.03 -5.83
N THR A 102 3.60 15.39 -5.77
CA THR A 102 4.04 16.76 -5.46
C THR A 102 4.78 17.40 -6.65
N ASP A 103 5.17 18.66 -6.52
CA ASP A 103 6.09 19.34 -7.43
C ASP A 103 7.56 19.28 -6.96
N ILE A 104 7.82 18.62 -5.84
CA ILE A 104 9.16 18.45 -5.30
C ILE A 104 9.94 17.51 -6.21
N LEU A 105 11.07 17.97 -6.74
CA LEU A 105 11.99 17.09 -7.48
C LEU A 105 12.68 16.14 -6.50
N GLY A 106 12.58 14.85 -6.76
CA GLY A 106 13.10 13.79 -5.92
C GLY A 106 14.11 12.89 -6.63
N SER A 107 14.72 11.98 -5.88
CA SER A 107 15.54 10.89 -6.42
C SER A 107 14.66 9.68 -6.73
N THR A 108 15.07 8.86 -7.71
CA THR A 108 14.42 7.56 -7.98
C THR A 108 14.46 6.63 -6.76
N ASP A 109 15.49 6.78 -5.92
CA ASP A 109 15.67 6.01 -4.68
C ASP A 109 15.21 6.81 -3.44
N GLY A 110 14.47 7.90 -3.67
CA GLY A 110 13.96 8.77 -2.61
C GLY A 110 13.06 8.02 -1.64
N SER A 111 13.23 8.29 -0.36
CA SER A 111 12.45 7.70 0.74
C SER A 111 12.17 8.71 1.84
N GLY A 112 11.21 8.43 2.69
CA GLY A 112 10.82 9.32 3.78
C GLY A 112 9.32 9.50 3.90
N ILE A 113 8.92 10.65 4.41
CA ILE A 113 7.52 10.99 4.70
C ILE A 113 7.15 12.35 4.07
N LEU A 114 5.87 12.51 3.80
CA LEU A 114 5.26 13.80 3.48
C LEU A 114 4.51 14.31 4.72
N VAL A 115 4.83 15.52 5.13
CA VAL A 115 4.28 16.17 6.34
C VAL A 115 3.53 17.44 5.93
N ASN A 116 2.37 17.70 6.54
CA ASN A 116 1.65 18.98 6.37
C ASN A 116 2.27 20.08 7.26
N LEU A 117 1.74 21.29 7.19
CA LEU A 117 2.25 22.42 8.00
C LEU A 117 1.92 22.31 9.48
N ASP A 118 1.02 21.42 9.88
CA ASP A 118 0.69 21.12 11.29
C ASP A 118 1.62 20.07 11.90
N GLY A 119 2.61 19.57 11.12
CA GLY A 119 3.56 18.56 11.56
C GLY A 119 3.02 17.12 11.48
N GLU A 120 1.88 16.90 10.84
CA GLU A 120 1.28 15.57 10.72
C GLU A 120 1.74 14.84 9.45
N ILE A 121 2.00 13.54 9.54
CA ILE A 121 2.33 12.71 8.40
C ILE A 121 1.08 12.49 7.54
N VAL A 122 1.11 12.94 6.28
CA VAL A 122 0.02 12.81 5.31
C VAL A 122 0.32 11.76 4.23
N GLY A 123 1.59 11.35 4.07
CA GLY A 123 2.00 10.31 3.14
C GLY A 123 3.35 9.69 3.48
N ILE A 124 3.60 8.49 2.96
CA ILE A 124 4.93 7.84 3.00
C ILE A 124 5.46 7.82 1.58
N ILE A 125 6.69 8.34 1.39
CA ILE A 125 7.32 8.43 0.07
C ILE A 125 7.55 7.03 -0.50
N ALA A 126 7.12 6.83 -1.73
CA ALA A 126 7.16 5.56 -2.45
C ALA A 126 7.48 5.83 -3.93
N GLN A 127 8.73 6.17 -4.20
CA GLN A 127 9.20 6.61 -5.53
C GLN A 127 9.08 5.53 -6.61
N SER A 128 9.04 4.26 -6.24
CA SER A 128 8.77 3.15 -7.17
C SER A 128 7.43 3.29 -7.90
N TYR A 129 6.51 4.10 -7.39
CA TYR A 129 5.19 4.38 -7.96
C TYR A 129 5.11 5.74 -8.67
N SER A 130 6.19 6.48 -8.71
CA SER A 130 6.26 7.70 -9.52
C SER A 130 6.12 7.35 -11.01
N ALA A 131 5.46 8.22 -11.76
CA ALA A 131 5.30 8.02 -13.20
C ALA A 131 6.66 7.97 -13.88
N LYS A 132 6.84 7.02 -14.81
CA LYS A 132 8.11 6.84 -15.54
C LYS A 132 8.53 8.15 -16.22
N GLY A 133 9.76 8.56 -15.95
CA GLY A 133 10.34 9.80 -16.50
C GLY A 133 9.96 11.08 -15.73
N ASN A 134 9.21 10.95 -14.65
CA ASN A 134 8.86 12.06 -13.78
C ASN A 134 9.51 11.85 -12.40
N ASN A 135 10.52 12.66 -12.09
CA ASN A 135 11.30 12.55 -10.85
C ASN A 135 10.70 13.39 -9.72
N VAL A 136 9.38 13.50 -9.64
CA VAL A 136 8.73 14.21 -8.54
C VAL A 136 8.49 13.26 -7.36
N VAL A 137 8.57 13.80 -6.16
CA VAL A 137 8.26 13.05 -4.95
C VAL A 137 6.79 12.62 -4.96
N THR A 138 6.60 11.32 -4.85
CA THR A 138 5.28 10.68 -4.79
C THR A 138 5.21 9.81 -3.55
N GLY A 139 4.10 9.90 -2.80
CA GLY A 139 3.88 9.14 -1.59
C GLY A 139 2.54 8.42 -1.58
N ILE A 140 2.47 7.29 -0.87
CA ILE A 140 1.20 6.61 -0.59
C ILE A 140 0.46 7.40 0.49
N ALA A 141 -0.82 7.68 0.25
CA ALA A 141 -1.69 8.44 1.15
C ALA A 141 -1.87 7.75 2.51
N ILE A 142 -1.53 8.44 3.61
CA ILE A 142 -1.40 7.85 4.95
C ILE A 142 -2.70 7.22 5.48
N SER A 143 -3.86 7.83 5.20
CA SER A 143 -5.15 7.37 5.75
C SER A 143 -5.51 5.95 5.29
N GLN A 144 -5.03 5.52 4.13
CA GLN A 144 -5.33 4.20 3.57
C GLN A 144 -4.40 3.10 4.10
N ILE A 145 -3.26 3.48 4.67
CA ILE A 145 -2.25 2.54 5.17
C ILE A 145 -2.14 2.51 6.69
N LYS A 146 -2.92 3.31 7.43
CA LYS A 146 -2.92 3.28 8.90
C LYS A 146 -3.15 1.86 9.45
N LYS A 147 -4.13 1.13 8.89
CA LYS A 147 -4.40 -0.25 9.30
C LYS A 147 -3.28 -1.23 8.94
N LEU A 148 -2.63 -1.02 7.79
CA LEU A 148 -1.44 -1.79 7.40
C LEU A 148 -0.30 -1.56 8.40
N ILE A 149 -0.02 -0.29 8.75
CA ILE A 149 1.01 0.07 9.74
C ILE A 149 0.70 -0.59 11.10
N GLU A 150 -0.55 -0.52 11.56
CA GLU A 150 -1.00 -1.17 12.80
C GLU A 150 -0.76 -2.68 12.76
N ASN A 151 -1.17 -3.36 11.68
CA ASN A 151 -1.00 -4.80 11.53
C ASN A 151 0.49 -5.19 11.52
N LEU A 152 1.31 -4.51 10.72
CA LEU A 152 2.75 -4.76 10.65
C LEU A 152 3.43 -4.53 12.02
N SER A 153 3.05 -3.47 12.73
CA SER A 153 3.58 -3.13 14.06
C SER A 153 3.23 -4.17 15.12
N ASN A 154 2.03 -4.74 15.02
CA ASN A 154 1.55 -5.78 15.94
C ASN A 154 1.87 -7.20 15.49
N ASN A 155 2.64 -7.35 14.40
CA ASN A 155 2.98 -8.64 13.79
C ASN A 155 1.74 -9.48 13.42
N VAL A 156 0.67 -8.79 12.98
CA VAL A 156 -0.56 -9.42 12.54
C VAL A 156 -0.46 -9.69 11.04
N SER A 157 -0.60 -10.95 10.67
CA SER A 157 -0.73 -11.34 9.26
C SER A 157 -2.11 -11.00 8.71
N ARG A 158 -2.19 -10.88 7.41
CA ARG A 158 -3.45 -10.71 6.71
C ARG A 158 -3.67 -11.82 5.69
N ALA A 159 -4.93 -12.15 5.49
CA ALA A 159 -5.31 -13.04 4.41
C ALA A 159 -5.10 -12.34 3.06
N TYR A 160 -4.69 -13.10 2.04
CA TYR A 160 -4.57 -12.59 0.68
C TYR A 160 -5.01 -13.65 -0.33
N ILE A 161 -5.41 -13.18 -1.51
CA ILE A 161 -5.75 -14.02 -2.66
C ILE A 161 -4.66 -13.94 -3.73
N GLY A 162 -4.04 -12.79 -3.91
CA GLY A 162 -2.90 -12.62 -4.79
C GLY A 162 -3.25 -12.04 -6.15
N ILE A 163 -4.16 -11.09 -6.20
CA ILE A 163 -4.51 -10.35 -7.41
C ILE A 163 -4.05 -8.90 -7.35
N ARG A 164 -3.86 -8.31 -8.53
CA ARG A 164 -3.91 -6.87 -8.72
C ARG A 164 -5.13 -6.57 -9.57
N GLY A 165 -5.89 -5.56 -9.19
CA GLY A 165 -7.13 -5.24 -9.87
C GLY A 165 -7.43 -3.75 -9.85
N GLN A 166 -8.48 -3.38 -10.55
CA GLN A 166 -9.00 -2.03 -10.61
C GLN A 166 -10.52 -2.05 -10.74
N ASP A 167 -11.14 -0.95 -10.36
CA ASP A 167 -12.59 -0.81 -10.46
C ASP A 167 -13.03 -0.75 -11.93
N VAL A 168 -14.09 -1.49 -12.28
CA VAL A 168 -14.82 -1.26 -13.51
C VAL A 168 -15.82 -0.14 -13.29
N THR A 169 -15.45 1.07 -13.75
CA THR A 169 -16.31 2.26 -13.65
C THR A 169 -17.56 2.09 -14.49
N GLU A 170 -18.63 2.85 -14.18
CA GLU A 170 -19.87 2.84 -14.96
C GLU A 170 -19.61 3.19 -16.43
N GLU A 171 -18.81 4.22 -16.67
CA GLU A 171 -18.44 4.63 -18.02
C GLU A 171 -17.71 3.52 -18.81
N LEU A 172 -16.81 2.79 -18.14
CA LEU A 172 -16.09 1.66 -18.76
C LEU A 172 -17.05 0.51 -19.06
N SER A 173 -17.94 0.18 -18.11
CA SER A 173 -18.95 -0.86 -18.27
C SER A 173 -19.87 -0.58 -19.45
N ASP A 174 -20.41 0.65 -19.54
CA ASP A 174 -21.33 1.06 -20.61
C ASP A 174 -20.66 1.03 -22.01
N LYS A 175 -19.38 1.45 -22.09
CA LYS A 175 -18.64 1.47 -23.36
C LYS A 175 -18.19 0.10 -23.85
N THR A 176 -17.88 -0.80 -22.94
CA THR A 176 -17.17 -2.07 -23.25
C THR A 176 -18.01 -3.32 -23.00
N GLY A 177 -19.11 -3.19 -22.25
CA GLY A 177 -19.91 -4.33 -21.78
C GLY A 177 -19.24 -5.17 -20.69
N ILE A 178 -18.13 -4.70 -20.10
CA ILE A 178 -17.47 -5.36 -18.97
C ILE A 178 -18.39 -5.22 -17.73
N PRO A 179 -18.70 -6.31 -17.01
CA PRO A 179 -19.53 -6.23 -15.80
C PRO A 179 -18.89 -5.34 -14.74
N LYS A 180 -19.72 -4.64 -13.93
CA LYS A 180 -19.24 -3.90 -12.76
C LYS A 180 -18.62 -4.86 -11.74
N GLY A 181 -17.48 -4.50 -11.19
CA GLY A 181 -16.72 -5.31 -10.24
C GLY A 181 -15.24 -4.96 -10.25
N VAL A 182 -14.42 -5.86 -9.76
CA VAL A 182 -12.96 -5.73 -9.74
C VAL A 182 -12.36 -6.47 -10.93
N LEU A 183 -11.90 -5.73 -11.93
CA LEU A 183 -11.20 -6.29 -13.09
C LEU A 183 -9.76 -6.67 -12.68
N ILE A 184 -9.43 -7.95 -12.80
CA ILE A 184 -8.09 -8.46 -12.52
C ILE A 184 -7.14 -8.00 -13.63
N SER A 185 -6.14 -7.23 -13.28
CA SER A 185 -5.07 -6.79 -14.18
C SER A 185 -3.86 -7.73 -14.19
N SER A 186 -3.63 -8.44 -13.08
CA SER A 186 -2.64 -9.52 -12.99
C SER A 186 -2.93 -10.44 -11.83
N VAL A 187 -2.47 -11.68 -11.94
CA VAL A 187 -2.48 -12.69 -10.88
C VAL A 187 -1.02 -12.97 -10.51
N THR A 188 -0.72 -12.96 -9.22
CA THR A 188 0.63 -13.22 -8.71
C THR A 188 0.96 -14.71 -8.87
N ASP A 189 2.19 -15.01 -9.28
CA ASP A 189 2.67 -16.38 -9.39
C ASP A 189 2.61 -17.10 -8.03
N ASP A 190 2.26 -18.39 -8.05
CA ASP A 190 2.13 -19.24 -6.86
C ASP A 190 1.13 -18.72 -5.82
N SER A 191 0.23 -17.80 -6.22
CA SER A 191 -0.80 -17.26 -5.33
C SER A 191 -2.03 -18.16 -5.21
N PRO A 192 -2.84 -18.00 -4.13
CA PRO A 192 -4.15 -18.64 -4.02
C PRO A 192 -5.06 -18.46 -5.23
N ALA A 193 -5.09 -17.24 -5.81
CA ALA A 193 -5.85 -16.96 -7.02
C ALA A 193 -5.39 -17.82 -8.21
N MET A 194 -4.08 -17.91 -8.41
CA MET A 194 -3.51 -18.73 -9.48
C MET A 194 -3.85 -20.22 -9.29
N MET A 195 -3.68 -20.74 -8.07
CA MET A 195 -3.98 -22.13 -7.74
C MET A 195 -5.47 -22.46 -7.94
N ALA A 196 -6.36 -21.52 -7.65
CA ALA A 196 -7.79 -21.66 -7.88
C ALA A 196 -8.19 -21.54 -9.37
N GLY A 197 -7.27 -21.13 -10.27
CA GLY A 197 -7.52 -21.00 -11.70
C GLY A 197 -8.14 -19.66 -12.12
N MET A 198 -8.05 -18.63 -11.28
CA MET A 198 -8.38 -17.25 -11.64
C MET A 198 -7.36 -16.71 -12.65
N LYS A 199 -7.77 -15.78 -13.49
CA LYS A 199 -6.94 -15.27 -14.60
C LYS A 199 -7.08 -13.76 -14.74
N GLU A 200 -6.11 -13.17 -15.45
CA GLU A 200 -6.25 -11.80 -15.95
C GLU A 200 -7.54 -11.65 -16.75
N TYR A 201 -8.15 -10.48 -16.62
CA TYR A 201 -9.43 -10.08 -17.21
C TYR A 201 -10.67 -10.79 -16.66
N ASP A 202 -10.56 -11.62 -15.63
CA ASP A 202 -11.71 -11.98 -14.81
C ASP A 202 -12.18 -10.74 -14.04
N VAL A 203 -13.50 -10.61 -13.86
CA VAL A 203 -14.10 -9.52 -13.09
C VAL A 203 -14.71 -10.09 -11.83
N ILE A 204 -14.12 -9.87 -10.68
CA ILE A 204 -14.66 -10.33 -9.39
C ILE A 204 -15.93 -9.53 -9.09
N VAL A 205 -17.03 -10.24 -8.82
CA VAL A 205 -18.34 -9.65 -8.53
C VAL A 205 -18.88 -10.02 -7.14
N LYS A 206 -18.33 -11.11 -6.52
CA LYS A 206 -18.65 -11.49 -5.12
C LYS A 206 -17.42 -12.10 -4.44
N LEU A 207 -17.35 -11.90 -3.13
CA LEU A 207 -16.46 -12.61 -2.22
C LEU A 207 -17.31 -13.23 -1.10
N GLY A 208 -17.38 -14.55 -1.03
CA GLY A 208 -18.39 -15.26 -0.27
C GLY A 208 -19.79 -14.86 -0.76
N GLU A 209 -20.68 -14.55 0.17
CA GLU A 209 -22.05 -14.09 -0.11
C GLU A 209 -22.12 -12.59 -0.45
N GLN A 210 -21.04 -11.84 -0.30
CA GLN A 210 -21.05 -10.38 -0.43
C GLN A 210 -20.75 -9.94 -1.86
N LYS A 211 -21.61 -9.08 -2.41
CA LYS A 211 -21.38 -8.41 -3.69
C LYS A 211 -20.21 -7.44 -3.56
N VAL A 212 -19.36 -7.40 -4.59
CA VAL A 212 -18.18 -6.56 -4.69
C VAL A 212 -18.25 -5.76 -5.98
N GLU A 213 -18.29 -4.44 -5.89
CA GLU A 213 -18.33 -3.53 -7.04
C GLU A 213 -17.03 -2.72 -7.17
N THR A 214 -16.23 -2.63 -6.09
CA THR A 214 -14.97 -1.89 -6.05
C THR A 214 -13.88 -2.68 -5.35
N ILE A 215 -12.62 -2.38 -5.69
CA ILE A 215 -11.45 -2.98 -5.04
C ILE A 215 -11.42 -2.68 -3.53
N LYS A 216 -11.96 -1.52 -3.13
CA LYS A 216 -12.10 -1.16 -1.72
C LYS A 216 -13.06 -2.11 -1.00
N GLN A 217 -14.25 -2.35 -1.55
CA GLN A 217 -15.23 -3.30 -0.99
C GLN A 217 -14.63 -4.72 -0.95
N TYR A 218 -13.95 -5.14 -2.02
CA TYR A 218 -13.24 -6.40 -2.09
C TYR A 218 -12.22 -6.53 -0.94
N HIS A 219 -11.35 -5.53 -0.77
CA HIS A 219 -10.34 -5.51 0.29
C HIS A 219 -10.97 -5.53 1.69
N GLU A 220 -12.02 -4.75 1.93
CA GLU A 220 -12.76 -4.75 3.19
C GLU A 220 -13.40 -6.10 3.52
N GLN A 221 -13.93 -6.81 2.51
CA GLN A 221 -14.47 -8.15 2.71
C GLN A 221 -13.37 -9.17 2.97
N LEU A 222 -12.29 -9.16 2.16
CA LEU A 222 -11.15 -10.04 2.34
C LEU A 222 -10.54 -9.90 3.74
N GLY A 223 -10.46 -8.68 4.27
CA GLY A 223 -9.96 -8.38 5.61
C GLY A 223 -10.78 -8.96 6.77
N LYS A 224 -11.97 -9.55 6.51
CA LYS A 224 -12.79 -10.24 7.51
C LYS A 224 -12.45 -11.73 7.65
N HIS A 225 -11.64 -12.25 6.72
CA HIS A 225 -11.24 -13.64 6.67
C HIS A 225 -9.81 -13.83 7.19
N SER A 226 -9.51 -15.05 7.56
CA SER A 226 -8.19 -15.46 8.06
C SER A 226 -7.43 -16.27 7.01
N ALA A 227 -6.09 -16.27 7.10
CA ALA A 227 -5.25 -17.16 6.29
C ALA A 227 -5.63 -18.63 6.56
N GLY A 228 -5.63 -19.45 5.50
CA GLY A 228 -6.05 -20.86 5.53
C GLY A 228 -7.56 -21.08 5.39
N GLU A 229 -8.38 -20.03 5.48
CA GLU A 229 -9.82 -20.13 5.25
C GLU A 229 -10.11 -20.33 3.75
N VAL A 230 -11.13 -21.14 3.43
CA VAL A 230 -11.60 -21.30 2.04
C VAL A 230 -12.75 -20.35 1.80
N VAL A 231 -12.60 -19.48 0.80
CA VAL A 231 -13.62 -18.49 0.43
C VAL A 231 -13.99 -18.67 -1.04
N THR A 232 -15.29 -18.72 -1.32
CA THR A 232 -15.79 -18.77 -2.69
C THR A 232 -15.72 -17.38 -3.33
N VAL A 233 -14.99 -17.26 -4.44
CA VAL A 233 -14.91 -16.05 -5.26
C VAL A 233 -15.76 -16.25 -6.49
N THR A 234 -16.75 -15.37 -6.72
CA THR A 234 -17.52 -15.35 -7.97
C THR A 234 -16.93 -14.29 -8.90
N ALA A 235 -16.58 -14.69 -10.11
CA ALA A 235 -16.07 -13.78 -11.13
C ALA A 235 -16.79 -13.99 -12.47
N MET A 236 -16.81 -12.94 -13.28
CA MET A 236 -17.30 -12.97 -14.66
C MET A 236 -16.12 -13.12 -15.61
N ARG A 237 -16.10 -14.18 -16.41
CA ARG A 237 -15.04 -14.43 -17.40
C ARG A 237 -15.59 -14.25 -18.82
N LYS A 238 -14.86 -13.53 -19.66
CA LYS A 238 -15.23 -13.30 -21.05
C LYS A 238 -15.04 -14.58 -21.86
N GLY A 239 -16.14 -15.08 -22.43
CA GLY A 239 -16.16 -16.19 -23.41
C GLY A 239 -16.53 -15.70 -24.81
N ALA A 240 -16.78 -16.64 -25.73
CA ALA A 240 -17.17 -16.34 -27.11
C ALA A 240 -18.52 -15.64 -27.23
N GLU A 241 -19.47 -15.98 -26.36
CA GLU A 241 -20.85 -15.45 -26.36
C GLU A 241 -21.07 -14.32 -25.35
N GLY A 242 -20.03 -13.83 -24.70
CA GLY A 242 -20.10 -12.79 -23.68
C GLY A 242 -19.49 -13.20 -22.34
N TYR A 243 -19.87 -12.53 -21.26
CA TYR A 243 -19.39 -12.83 -19.92
C TYR A 243 -20.21 -13.97 -19.29
N ALA A 244 -19.51 -14.98 -18.78
CA ALA A 244 -20.09 -16.10 -18.02
C ALA A 244 -19.64 -16.06 -16.57
N GLU A 245 -20.53 -16.42 -15.66
CA GLU A 245 -20.21 -16.53 -14.24
C GLU A 245 -19.36 -17.79 -13.98
N MET A 246 -18.29 -17.59 -13.19
CA MET A 246 -17.40 -18.64 -12.75
C MET A 246 -17.26 -18.54 -11.22
N THR A 247 -17.17 -19.66 -10.55
CA THR A 247 -16.91 -19.74 -9.10
C THR A 247 -15.58 -20.43 -8.83
N PHE A 248 -14.84 -19.92 -7.88
CA PHE A 248 -13.53 -20.42 -7.47
C PHE A 248 -13.51 -20.56 -5.96
N ASP A 249 -13.22 -21.75 -5.45
CA ASP A 249 -12.93 -21.93 -4.03
C ASP A 249 -11.45 -21.67 -3.78
N VAL A 250 -11.17 -20.56 -3.11
CA VAL A 250 -9.82 -20.05 -2.88
C VAL A 250 -9.43 -20.28 -1.44
N THR A 251 -8.40 -21.08 -1.20
CA THR A 251 -7.77 -21.17 0.12
C THR A 251 -6.87 -19.95 0.32
N LEU A 252 -7.25 -19.07 1.24
CA LEU A 252 -6.54 -17.81 1.47
C LEU A 252 -5.12 -18.05 1.98
N GLY A 253 -4.16 -17.34 1.39
CA GLY A 253 -2.77 -17.34 1.84
C GLY A 253 -2.53 -16.34 2.99
N GLU A 254 -1.31 -16.31 3.47
CA GLU A 254 -0.82 -15.39 4.52
C GLU A 254 0.23 -14.43 3.95
N VAL A 255 0.09 -13.12 4.25
CA VAL A 255 1.06 -12.08 3.90
C VAL A 255 1.30 -11.12 5.08
#